data_a3d5aba0e0392d1a359d93814c5b1c43
#
_entry.id   a3d5aba0e0392d1a359d93814c5b1c43
#
_cell.length_a   1.000
_cell.length_b   1.000
_cell.length_c   1.000
_cell.angle_alpha   90.00
_cell.angle_beta   90.00
_cell.angle_gamma   90.00
#
_symmetry.space_group_name_H-M   'P 1'
#
loop_
_entity.id
_entity.type
_entity.pdbx_description
1 polymer ?
#
loop_
_entity_poly.entity_id
_entity_poly.type
_entity_poly.pdbx_seq_one_letter_code
_entity_poly.pdbx_strand_id
1 'polypeptide(L)'
;MDRVRIIEIKESVFADNDREADRVRAKLKEEKTFLLNLMSSPGSGKTTTLLRTIERLKDDLRIGVMEADIDSSVDAETIARAGVKSIQLHTGGMCHLDAGMTEQGLTELGTADVDLAVLENVGNLVCPAEFDTGAVKNAMILSVPEGHDKPLKYPLIFTVCDALIINKIDVLPYFDFDMDKVREYALRRNPRLEIFPISAKTGEGVEAWTNWLKKQVRDWTEE
;
A
#
# COMPACT_ATOMS: atom_id res chain seq x y z
N MET A 1 -22.30 45.21 -7.77
CA MET A 1 -21.05 44.46 -7.90
C MET A 1 -21.33 43.05 -7.43
N ASP A 2 -21.52 42.13 -8.38
CA ASP A 2 -21.73 40.71 -8.05
C ASP A 2 -20.42 40.18 -7.47
N ARG A 3 -20.48 39.70 -6.22
CA ARG A 3 -19.36 39.03 -5.59
C ARG A 3 -19.19 37.67 -6.27
N VAL A 4 -18.06 37.45 -6.92
CA VAL A 4 -17.67 36.12 -7.42
C VAL A 4 -17.66 35.19 -6.22
N ARG A 5 -18.46 34.14 -6.29
CA ARG A 5 -18.51 33.10 -5.25
C ARG A 5 -17.47 32.06 -5.61
N ILE A 6 -16.39 31.97 -4.83
CA ILE A 6 -15.37 30.91 -4.95
C ILE A 6 -15.88 29.72 -4.19
N ILE A 7 -15.96 28.56 -4.85
CA ILE A 7 -16.35 27.28 -4.25
C ILE A 7 -15.13 26.39 -4.28
N GLU A 8 -14.65 25.94 -3.13
CA GLU A 8 -13.56 24.99 -3.02
C GLU A 8 -14.11 23.56 -3.19
N ILE A 9 -14.15 23.10 -4.44
CA ILE A 9 -14.69 21.76 -4.77
C ILE A 9 -13.78 20.64 -4.24
N LYS A 10 -12.46 20.89 -4.15
CA LYS A 10 -11.48 19.90 -3.68
C LYS A 10 -11.80 19.42 -2.26
N GLU A 11 -12.15 20.31 -1.32
CA GLU A 11 -12.49 19.95 0.06
C GLU A 11 -13.72 19.05 0.17
N SER A 12 -14.74 19.27 -0.66
CA SER A 12 -15.96 18.45 -0.62
C SER A 12 -15.69 17.01 -1.11
N VAL A 13 -14.86 16.83 -2.13
CA VAL A 13 -14.51 15.50 -2.67
C VAL A 13 -13.72 14.68 -1.64
N PHE A 14 -12.73 15.29 -0.98
CA PHE A 14 -11.97 14.59 0.06
C PHE A 14 -12.85 14.25 1.28
N ALA A 15 -13.70 15.17 1.75
CA ALA A 15 -14.59 14.91 2.88
C ALA A 15 -15.62 13.81 2.59
N ASP A 16 -16.08 13.66 1.37
CA ASP A 16 -16.95 12.57 0.94
C ASP A 16 -16.18 11.24 0.92
N ASN A 17 -14.99 11.22 0.35
CA ASN A 17 -14.12 10.05 0.34
C ASN A 17 -13.74 9.59 1.76
N ASP A 18 -13.40 10.51 2.67
CA ASP A 18 -13.02 10.17 4.04
C ASP A 18 -14.17 9.47 4.79
N ARG A 19 -15.42 9.94 4.60
CA ARG A 19 -16.61 9.28 5.17
C ARG A 19 -16.85 7.89 4.59
N GLU A 20 -16.55 7.70 3.32
CA GLU A 20 -16.64 6.42 2.65
C GLU A 20 -15.53 5.47 3.12
N ALA A 21 -14.30 5.97 3.29
CA ALA A 21 -13.18 5.24 3.86
C ALA A 21 -13.46 4.74 5.29
N ASP A 22 -14.12 5.58 6.13
CA ASP A 22 -14.54 5.17 7.47
C ASP A 22 -15.58 4.04 7.44
N ARG A 23 -16.52 4.07 6.47
CA ARG A 23 -17.50 2.98 6.28
C ARG A 23 -16.82 1.69 5.84
N VAL A 24 -15.85 1.77 4.93
CA VAL A 24 -15.05 0.61 4.50
C VAL A 24 -14.32 -0.01 5.69
N ARG A 25 -13.64 0.79 6.53
CA ARG A 25 -12.96 0.29 7.73
C ARG A 25 -13.91 -0.35 8.73
N ALA A 26 -15.09 0.25 8.95
CA ALA A 26 -16.10 -0.32 9.85
C ALA A 26 -16.57 -1.71 9.38
N LYS A 27 -16.87 -1.85 8.07
CA LYS A 27 -17.23 -3.11 7.45
C LYS A 27 -16.12 -4.16 7.58
N LEU A 28 -14.88 -3.79 7.27
CA LEU A 28 -13.71 -4.67 7.41
C LEU A 28 -13.51 -5.14 8.85
N LYS A 29 -13.81 -4.29 9.84
CA LYS A 29 -13.75 -4.66 11.26
C LYS A 29 -14.81 -5.71 11.62
N GLU A 30 -16.04 -5.54 11.15
CA GLU A 30 -17.12 -6.53 11.35
C GLU A 30 -16.79 -7.87 10.69
N GLU A 31 -16.19 -7.85 9.50
CA GLU A 31 -15.80 -9.03 8.73
C GLU A 31 -14.47 -9.65 9.21
N LYS A 32 -13.76 -8.98 10.14
CA LYS A 32 -12.44 -9.38 10.64
C LYS A 32 -11.40 -9.51 9.53
N THR A 33 -11.51 -8.69 8.49
CA THR A 33 -10.57 -8.61 7.38
C THR A 33 -9.65 -7.42 7.56
N PHE A 34 -8.35 -7.63 7.50
CA PHE A 34 -7.35 -6.56 7.51
C PHE A 34 -7.06 -6.12 6.07
N LEU A 35 -7.15 -4.83 5.78
CA LEU A 35 -6.79 -4.27 4.48
C LEU A 35 -5.47 -3.52 4.59
N LEU A 36 -4.49 -3.95 3.80
CA LEU A 36 -3.23 -3.24 3.56
C LEU A 36 -3.29 -2.51 2.23
N ASN A 37 -3.08 -1.19 2.22
CA ASN A 37 -2.83 -0.43 1.00
C ASN A 37 -1.31 -0.38 0.73
N LEU A 38 -0.85 -0.97 -0.37
CA LEU A 38 0.56 -1.05 -0.75
C LEU A 38 0.85 -0.10 -1.91
N MET A 39 1.60 0.96 -1.62
CA MET A 39 1.92 2.05 -2.54
C MET A 39 3.40 2.04 -2.94
N SER A 40 3.72 2.55 -4.11
CA SER A 40 5.11 2.76 -4.55
C SER A 40 5.20 3.55 -5.84
N SER A 41 6.41 3.89 -6.25
CA SER A 41 6.69 4.26 -7.65
C SER A 41 6.73 3.03 -8.56
N PRO A 42 6.57 3.21 -9.89
CA PRO A 42 6.80 2.15 -10.86
C PRO A 42 8.22 1.59 -10.75
N GLY A 43 8.35 0.27 -10.89
CA GLY A 43 9.65 -0.40 -10.88
C GLY A 43 10.33 -0.54 -9.50
N SER A 44 9.70 -0.13 -8.41
CA SER A 44 10.21 -0.31 -7.03
C SER A 44 10.27 -1.78 -6.58
N GLY A 45 9.54 -2.68 -7.26
CA GLY A 45 9.42 -4.10 -6.95
C GLY A 45 8.21 -4.45 -6.11
N LYS A 46 7.06 -3.77 -6.30
CA LYS A 46 5.79 -4.06 -5.62
C LYS A 46 5.41 -5.53 -5.72
N THR A 47 5.19 -6.00 -6.95
CA THR A 47 4.76 -7.37 -7.24
C THR A 47 5.71 -8.41 -6.66
N THR A 48 7.04 -8.20 -6.78
CA THR A 48 8.04 -9.12 -6.21
C THR A 48 7.98 -9.13 -4.69
N THR A 49 7.81 -7.96 -4.04
CA THR A 49 7.66 -7.84 -2.59
C THR A 49 6.38 -8.51 -2.11
N LEU A 50 5.29 -8.31 -2.84
CA LEU A 50 3.99 -8.92 -2.54
C LEU A 50 4.06 -10.45 -2.65
N LEU A 51 4.67 -10.98 -3.71
CA LEU A 51 4.87 -12.43 -3.87
C LEU A 51 5.68 -13.04 -2.71
N ARG A 52 6.75 -12.38 -2.28
CA ARG A 52 7.53 -12.83 -1.12
C ARG A 52 6.73 -12.75 0.18
N THR A 53 5.88 -11.74 0.32
CA THR A 53 4.97 -11.60 1.47
C THR A 53 3.95 -12.73 1.48
N ILE A 54 3.33 -13.03 0.34
CA ILE A 54 2.38 -14.15 0.17
C ILE A 54 3.05 -15.48 0.49
N GLU A 55 4.23 -15.74 -0.08
CA GLU A 55 4.99 -16.98 0.14
C GLU A 55 5.22 -17.25 1.64
N ARG A 56 5.46 -16.20 2.43
CA ARG A 56 5.72 -16.30 3.87
C ARG A 56 4.47 -16.41 4.74
N LEU A 57 3.33 -15.91 4.27
CA LEU A 57 2.13 -15.77 5.11
C LEU A 57 0.96 -16.66 4.71
N LYS A 58 0.94 -17.23 3.51
CA LYS A 58 -0.20 -17.98 2.97
C LYS A 58 -0.56 -19.26 3.74
N ASP A 59 0.38 -19.84 4.49
CA ASP A 59 0.13 -21.00 5.31
C ASP A 59 -0.50 -20.61 6.67
N ASP A 60 -0.42 -19.35 7.05
CA ASP A 60 -0.92 -18.79 8.31
C ASP A 60 -2.19 -17.95 8.13
N LEU A 61 -2.35 -17.31 6.96
CA LEU A 61 -3.41 -16.34 6.67
C LEU A 61 -4.07 -16.63 5.31
N ARG A 62 -5.39 -16.47 5.26
CA ARG A 62 -6.15 -16.47 4.00
C ARG A 62 -5.99 -15.10 3.33
N ILE A 63 -5.23 -15.07 2.25
CA ILE A 63 -4.84 -13.83 1.58
C ILE A 63 -5.67 -13.60 0.32
N GLY A 64 -6.12 -12.36 0.12
CA GLY A 64 -6.72 -11.89 -1.10
C GLY A 64 -5.98 -10.65 -1.61
N VAL A 65 -5.82 -10.50 -2.92
CA VAL A 65 -5.12 -9.39 -3.55
C VAL A 65 -6.02 -8.68 -4.54
N MET A 66 -6.08 -7.37 -4.43
CA MET A 66 -6.66 -6.47 -5.40
C MET A 66 -5.52 -5.70 -6.06
N GLU A 67 -5.33 -5.88 -7.34
CA GLU A 67 -4.28 -5.21 -8.10
C GLU A 67 -4.86 -4.07 -8.92
N ALA A 68 -4.38 -2.86 -8.70
CA ALA A 68 -4.77 -1.70 -9.47
C ALA A 68 -3.72 -1.39 -10.54
N ASP A 69 -4.10 -1.58 -11.79
CA ASP A 69 -3.28 -1.16 -12.93
C ASP A 69 -4.12 -0.37 -13.94
N ILE A 70 -3.42 0.41 -14.75
CA ILE A 70 -4.06 1.22 -15.79
C ILE A 70 -4.55 0.31 -16.92
N ASP A 71 -3.79 -0.74 -17.31
CA ASP A 71 -4.08 -1.51 -18.53
C ASP A 71 -3.47 -2.95 -18.61
N SER A 72 -2.77 -3.44 -17.56
CA SER A 72 -2.04 -4.73 -17.62
C SER A 72 -2.61 -5.78 -16.66
N SER A 73 -2.76 -7.03 -17.13
CA SER A 73 -3.19 -8.17 -16.30
C SER A 73 -2.02 -9.10 -15.88
N VAL A 74 -0.79 -8.75 -16.26
CA VAL A 74 0.38 -9.64 -16.10
C VAL A 74 0.71 -9.91 -14.63
N ASP A 75 0.59 -8.89 -13.79
CA ASP A 75 0.92 -9.00 -12.38
C ASP A 75 -0.19 -9.75 -11.62
N ALA A 76 -1.47 -9.51 -11.92
CA ALA A 76 -2.59 -10.26 -11.33
C ALA A 76 -2.51 -11.77 -11.66
N GLU A 77 -2.16 -12.13 -12.91
CA GLU A 77 -1.93 -13.53 -13.28
C GLU A 77 -0.76 -14.17 -12.51
N THR A 78 0.28 -13.39 -12.27
CA THR A 78 1.46 -13.85 -11.52
C THR A 78 1.12 -14.07 -10.05
N ILE A 79 0.32 -13.21 -9.44
CA ILE A 79 -0.18 -13.36 -8.06
C ILE A 79 -1.16 -14.53 -7.95
N ALA A 80 -2.05 -14.70 -8.92
CA ALA A 80 -2.98 -15.85 -8.93
C ALA A 80 -2.25 -17.20 -8.95
N ARG A 81 -1.09 -17.30 -9.64
CA ARG A 81 -0.24 -18.50 -9.62
C ARG A 81 0.37 -18.78 -8.25
N ALA A 82 0.45 -17.81 -7.34
CA ALA A 82 0.88 -18.02 -5.97
C ALA A 82 -0.15 -18.75 -5.09
N GLY A 83 -1.36 -18.99 -5.62
CA GLY A 83 -2.43 -19.76 -5.00
C GLY A 83 -3.28 -18.97 -4.02
N VAL A 84 -3.36 -17.65 -4.18
CA VAL A 84 -4.25 -16.76 -3.41
C VAL A 84 -5.36 -16.19 -4.30
N LYS A 85 -6.46 -15.75 -3.69
CA LYS A 85 -7.50 -14.99 -4.42
C LYS A 85 -6.87 -13.73 -5.01
N SER A 86 -7.11 -13.45 -6.28
CA SER A 86 -6.62 -12.25 -6.93
C SER A 86 -7.66 -11.70 -7.89
N ILE A 87 -7.86 -10.40 -7.85
CA ILE A 87 -8.67 -9.66 -8.81
C ILE A 87 -7.90 -8.46 -9.33
N GLN A 88 -8.24 -8.02 -10.52
CA GLN A 88 -7.68 -6.81 -11.10
C GLN A 88 -8.72 -5.70 -11.15
N LEU A 89 -8.30 -4.50 -10.74
CA LEU A 89 -9.09 -3.29 -10.81
C LEU A 89 -8.55 -2.40 -11.93
N HIS A 90 -9.33 -2.24 -12.99
CA HIS A 90 -9.01 -1.28 -14.04
C HIS A 90 -9.45 0.11 -13.63
N THR A 91 -8.50 1.01 -13.43
CA THR A 91 -8.78 2.38 -12.96
C THR A 91 -9.33 3.30 -14.04
N GLY A 92 -9.42 2.85 -15.30
CA GLY A 92 -9.89 3.68 -16.43
C GLY A 92 -9.01 4.90 -16.69
N GLY A 93 -7.70 4.81 -16.38
CA GLY A 93 -6.73 5.89 -16.56
C GLY A 93 -6.53 6.77 -15.32
N MET A 94 -7.20 6.48 -14.20
CA MET A 94 -6.93 7.19 -12.95
C MET A 94 -5.62 6.70 -12.30
N CYS A 95 -4.89 7.63 -11.69
CA CYS A 95 -3.57 7.38 -11.11
C CYS A 95 -3.63 6.99 -9.61
N HIS A 96 -4.80 6.70 -9.07
CA HIS A 96 -5.05 6.31 -7.69
C HIS A 96 -6.37 5.53 -7.59
N LEU A 97 -6.58 4.92 -6.43
CA LEU A 97 -7.86 4.39 -5.97
C LEU A 97 -8.37 5.22 -4.80
N ASP A 98 -9.68 5.44 -4.77
CA ASP A 98 -10.41 6.01 -3.65
C ASP A 98 -11.12 4.92 -2.81
N ALA A 99 -11.87 5.34 -1.77
CA ALA A 99 -12.60 4.42 -0.92
C ALA A 99 -13.73 3.67 -1.65
N GLY A 100 -14.44 4.34 -2.57
CA GLY A 100 -15.52 3.73 -3.33
C GLY A 100 -15.03 2.64 -4.28
N MET A 101 -13.92 2.90 -4.99
CA MET A 101 -13.27 1.91 -5.84
C MET A 101 -12.75 0.72 -5.01
N THR A 102 -12.20 1.00 -3.84
CA THR A 102 -11.72 -0.03 -2.91
C THR A 102 -12.87 -0.89 -2.42
N GLU A 103 -14.02 -0.31 -2.06
CA GLU A 103 -15.22 -1.06 -1.65
C GLU A 103 -15.75 -1.97 -2.75
N GLN A 104 -15.77 -1.50 -4.00
CA GLN A 104 -16.13 -2.34 -5.15
C GLN A 104 -15.17 -3.52 -5.29
N GLY A 105 -13.86 -3.27 -5.19
CA GLY A 105 -12.85 -4.32 -5.24
C GLY A 105 -13.00 -5.35 -4.12
N LEU A 106 -13.21 -4.93 -2.89
CA LEU A 106 -13.45 -5.82 -1.76
C LEU A 106 -14.72 -6.68 -1.93
N THR A 107 -15.77 -6.10 -2.53
CA THR A 107 -17.02 -6.82 -2.82
C THR A 107 -16.78 -7.92 -3.85
N GLU A 108 -16.07 -7.63 -4.93
CA GLU A 108 -15.74 -8.60 -5.98
C GLU A 108 -14.74 -9.66 -5.50
N LEU A 109 -13.78 -9.28 -4.66
CA LEU A 109 -12.84 -10.22 -4.03
C LEU A 109 -13.56 -11.21 -3.11
N GLY A 110 -14.60 -10.76 -2.41
CA GLY A 110 -15.32 -11.54 -1.39
C GLY A 110 -14.47 -11.75 -0.14
N THR A 111 -14.71 -10.93 0.86
CA THR A 111 -13.88 -10.83 2.10
C THR A 111 -14.19 -11.88 3.15
N ALA A 112 -15.33 -12.58 3.08
CA ALA A 112 -15.78 -13.54 4.10
C ALA A 112 -14.74 -14.62 4.47
N ASP A 113 -13.87 -14.99 3.54
CA ASP A 113 -12.81 -15.98 3.72
C ASP A 113 -11.41 -15.37 3.57
N VAL A 114 -11.24 -14.09 3.91
CA VAL A 114 -9.97 -13.36 3.77
C VAL A 114 -9.59 -12.74 5.10
N ASP A 115 -8.43 -13.12 5.63
CA ASP A 115 -7.86 -12.53 6.85
C ASP A 115 -7.05 -11.26 6.51
N LEU A 116 -6.32 -11.31 5.38
CA LEU A 116 -5.51 -10.21 4.84
C LEU A 116 -5.89 -9.92 3.40
N ALA A 117 -6.52 -8.78 3.17
CA ALA A 117 -6.66 -8.19 1.85
C ALA A 117 -5.50 -7.22 1.58
N VAL A 118 -4.87 -7.32 0.41
CA VAL A 118 -3.85 -6.38 -0.03
C VAL A 118 -4.36 -5.63 -1.26
N LEU A 119 -4.40 -4.32 -1.17
CA LEU A 119 -4.60 -3.43 -2.30
C LEU A 119 -3.23 -3.01 -2.85
N GLU A 120 -2.80 -3.60 -3.96
CA GLU A 120 -1.66 -3.11 -4.71
C GLU A 120 -2.08 -1.88 -5.51
N ASN A 121 -1.75 -0.68 -4.99
CA ASN A 121 -2.18 0.58 -5.58
C ASN A 121 -1.38 0.92 -6.84
N VAL A 122 -1.91 1.80 -7.68
CA VAL A 122 -1.24 2.29 -8.90
C VAL A 122 0.15 2.83 -8.57
N GLY A 123 1.12 2.56 -9.44
CA GLY A 123 2.51 3.01 -9.28
C GLY A 123 2.65 4.53 -9.36
N ASN A 124 2.45 5.22 -8.23
CA ASN A 124 2.52 6.68 -8.09
C ASN A 124 2.80 7.05 -6.63
N LEU A 125 3.60 8.12 -6.40
CA LEU A 125 3.94 8.60 -5.04
C LEU A 125 3.12 9.82 -4.60
N VAL A 126 2.27 10.36 -5.45
CA VAL A 126 1.50 11.60 -5.19
C VAL A 126 0.03 11.27 -4.98
N CYS A 127 -0.67 10.89 -6.05
CA CYS A 127 -2.12 10.70 -6.01
C CYS A 127 -2.58 9.66 -4.99
N PRO A 128 -1.96 8.45 -4.88
CA PRO A 128 -2.38 7.46 -3.89
C PRO A 128 -2.21 7.92 -2.43
N ALA A 129 -1.38 8.90 -2.17
CA ALA A 129 -1.19 9.47 -0.83
C ALA A 129 -2.26 10.52 -0.47
N GLU A 130 -2.97 11.07 -1.46
CA GLU A 130 -4.00 12.08 -1.25
C GLU A 130 -5.38 11.49 -0.91
N PHE A 131 -5.65 10.24 -1.30
CA PHE A 131 -6.95 9.59 -1.13
C PHE A 131 -6.88 8.45 -0.13
N ASP A 132 -7.74 8.53 0.89
CA ASP A 132 -7.92 7.42 1.83
C ASP A 132 -8.72 6.30 1.15
N THR A 133 -8.15 5.11 1.09
CA THR A 133 -8.77 3.92 0.49
C THR A 133 -9.65 3.13 1.47
N GLY A 134 -9.73 3.55 2.73
CA GLY A 134 -10.36 2.76 3.80
C GLY A 134 -9.46 1.63 4.32
N ALA A 135 -8.18 1.61 3.95
CA ALA A 135 -7.24 0.62 4.47
C ALA A 135 -7.00 0.79 5.98
N VAL A 136 -6.71 -0.33 6.64
CA VAL A 136 -6.35 -0.36 8.07
C VAL A 136 -4.93 0.16 8.27
N LYS A 137 -4.03 -0.19 7.33
CA LYS A 137 -2.65 0.26 7.31
C LYS A 137 -2.21 0.59 5.89
N ASN A 138 -1.33 1.59 5.79
CA ASN A 138 -0.68 2.00 4.56
C ASN A 138 0.80 1.61 4.63
N ALA A 139 1.30 0.92 3.62
CA ALA A 139 2.72 0.66 3.42
C ALA A 139 3.18 1.23 2.08
N MET A 140 4.41 1.73 2.06
CA MET A 140 5.03 2.12 0.80
C MET A 140 6.34 1.38 0.57
N ILE A 141 6.67 1.16 -0.70
CA ILE A 141 7.95 0.61 -1.13
C ILE A 141 8.77 1.71 -1.79
N LEU A 142 9.98 1.90 -1.28
CA LEU A 142 11.05 2.70 -1.88
C LEU A 142 12.19 1.76 -2.25
N SER A 143 12.66 1.77 -3.49
CA SER A 143 13.84 0.95 -3.85
C SER A 143 15.13 1.76 -3.83
N VAL A 144 16.25 1.10 -3.53
CA VAL A 144 17.59 1.71 -3.49
C VAL A 144 17.90 2.53 -4.75
N PRO A 145 17.63 2.07 -6.00
CA PRO A 145 17.90 2.86 -7.20
C PRO A 145 17.14 4.19 -7.31
N GLU A 146 16.08 4.39 -6.53
CA GLU A 146 15.28 5.62 -6.57
C GLU A 146 15.91 6.79 -5.80
N GLY A 147 16.87 6.51 -4.93
CA GLY A 147 17.58 7.51 -4.13
C GLY A 147 16.96 7.77 -2.75
N HIS A 148 17.84 8.12 -1.81
CA HIS A 148 17.48 8.35 -0.40
C HIS A 148 16.78 9.68 -0.12
N ASP A 149 16.64 10.55 -1.13
CA ASP A 149 16.05 11.89 -1.01
C ASP A 149 14.53 11.92 -1.27
N LYS A 150 13.91 10.77 -1.57
CA LYS A 150 12.46 10.68 -1.82
C LYS A 150 11.59 11.26 -0.70
N PRO A 151 11.91 11.10 0.61
CA PRO A 151 11.09 11.72 1.66
C PRO A 151 11.08 13.25 1.63
N LEU A 152 12.08 13.86 1.01
CA LEU A 152 12.15 15.30 0.82
C LEU A 152 11.31 15.76 -0.38
N LYS A 153 11.26 14.94 -1.44
CA LYS A 153 10.56 15.24 -2.70
C LYS A 153 9.06 14.92 -2.64
N TYR A 154 8.69 13.87 -1.91
CA TYR A 154 7.31 13.35 -1.81
C TYR A 154 6.88 13.20 -0.34
N PRO A 155 6.83 14.30 0.44
CA PRO A 155 6.66 14.23 1.89
C PRO A 155 5.33 13.61 2.33
N LEU A 156 4.26 13.77 1.54
CA LEU A 156 2.92 13.33 1.93
C LEU A 156 2.83 11.82 2.11
N ILE A 157 3.34 11.02 1.17
CA ILE A 157 3.27 9.57 1.25
C ILE A 157 3.99 9.02 2.48
N PHE A 158 5.14 9.64 2.88
CA PHE A 158 5.84 9.27 4.11
C PHE A 158 5.08 9.67 5.38
N THR A 159 4.20 10.68 5.29
CA THR A 159 3.37 11.12 6.42
C THR A 159 2.19 10.18 6.65
N VAL A 160 1.57 9.66 5.58
CA VAL A 160 0.35 8.83 5.67
C VAL A 160 0.62 7.34 5.83
N CYS A 161 1.87 6.88 5.58
CA CYS A 161 2.23 5.48 5.72
C CYS A 161 2.54 5.08 7.15
N ASP A 162 2.18 3.83 7.50
CA ASP A 162 2.57 3.16 8.75
C ASP A 162 3.89 2.42 8.60
N ALA A 163 4.19 1.92 7.38
CA ALA A 163 5.40 1.17 7.08
C ALA A 163 6.10 1.68 5.81
N LEU A 164 7.43 1.73 5.87
CA LEU A 164 8.32 1.97 4.73
C LEU A 164 9.16 0.71 4.49
N ILE A 165 8.98 0.10 3.33
CA ILE A 165 9.81 -1.00 2.86
C ILE A 165 10.91 -0.41 1.97
N ILE A 166 12.18 -0.51 2.38
CA ILE A 166 13.32 -0.12 1.55
C ILE A 166 13.79 -1.37 0.81
N ASN A 167 13.35 -1.52 -0.44
CA ASN A 167 13.61 -2.71 -1.25
C ASN A 167 14.90 -2.60 -2.06
N LYS A 168 15.36 -3.76 -2.55
CA LYS A 168 16.58 -3.93 -3.37
C LYS A 168 17.86 -3.56 -2.60
N ILE A 169 17.95 -3.90 -1.32
CA ILE A 169 19.19 -3.67 -0.55
C ILE A 169 20.38 -4.49 -1.08
N ASP A 170 20.11 -5.54 -1.84
CA ASP A 170 21.14 -6.34 -2.52
C ASP A 170 21.95 -5.54 -3.56
N VAL A 171 21.45 -4.40 -4.01
CA VAL A 171 22.17 -3.53 -4.94
C VAL A 171 22.79 -2.28 -4.29
N LEU A 172 22.72 -2.14 -2.95
CA LEU A 172 23.31 -1.00 -2.22
C LEU A 172 24.75 -0.69 -2.63
N PRO A 173 25.65 -1.67 -2.84
CA PRO A 173 27.04 -1.38 -3.23
C PRO A 173 27.21 -0.67 -4.57
N TYR A 174 26.17 -0.63 -5.40
CA TYR A 174 26.21 -0.08 -6.76
C TYR A 174 25.52 1.29 -6.88
N PHE A 175 24.93 1.80 -5.79
CA PHE A 175 24.17 3.04 -5.78
C PHE A 175 24.64 3.97 -4.67
N ASP A 176 24.59 5.27 -4.93
CA ASP A 176 24.75 6.30 -3.89
C ASP A 176 23.43 6.41 -3.10
N PHE A 177 23.24 5.47 -2.17
CA PHE A 177 22.08 5.41 -1.31
C PHE A 177 22.52 5.36 0.16
N ASP A 178 22.16 6.38 0.92
CA ASP A 178 22.47 6.52 2.32
C ASP A 178 21.28 6.08 3.18
N MET A 179 21.41 4.93 3.82
CA MET A 179 20.37 4.33 4.65
C MET A 179 20.03 5.18 5.87
N ASP A 180 21.00 5.84 6.47
CA ASP A 180 20.79 6.66 7.66
C ASP A 180 20.05 7.95 7.29
N LYS A 181 20.38 8.56 6.15
CA LYS A 181 19.67 9.75 5.66
C LYS A 181 18.22 9.46 5.30
N VAL A 182 17.94 8.36 4.59
CA VAL A 182 16.53 8.04 4.25
C VAL A 182 15.71 7.80 5.51
N ARG A 183 16.27 7.12 6.52
CA ARG A 183 15.63 6.94 7.83
C ARG A 183 15.37 8.27 8.52
N GLU A 184 16.39 9.12 8.62
CA GLU A 184 16.27 10.45 9.22
C GLU A 184 15.17 11.27 8.53
N TYR A 185 15.19 11.36 7.20
CA TYR A 185 14.22 12.14 6.44
C TYR A 185 12.79 11.61 6.56
N ALA A 186 12.62 10.28 6.51
CA ALA A 186 11.33 9.64 6.65
C ALA A 186 10.75 9.82 8.07
N LEU A 187 11.56 9.59 9.12
CA LEU A 187 11.14 9.74 10.52
C LEU A 187 10.86 11.20 10.91
N ARG A 188 11.46 12.18 10.24
CA ARG A 188 11.08 13.59 10.38
C ARG A 188 9.66 13.87 9.87
N ARG A 189 9.17 13.10 8.89
CA ARG A 189 7.81 13.22 8.36
C ARG A 189 6.80 12.47 9.21
N ASN A 190 7.17 11.27 9.64
CA ASN A 190 6.34 10.43 10.49
C ASN A 190 7.21 9.71 11.54
N PRO A 191 7.28 10.21 12.78
CA PRO A 191 8.07 9.57 13.84
C PRO A 191 7.61 8.16 14.23
N ARG A 192 6.41 7.73 13.79
CA ARG A 192 5.85 6.39 14.07
C ARG A 192 6.05 5.41 12.92
N LEU A 193 6.71 5.84 11.84
CA LEU A 193 6.92 5.02 10.65
C LEU A 193 7.84 3.84 10.96
N GLU A 194 7.37 2.63 10.73
CA GLU A 194 8.18 1.41 10.81
C GLU A 194 8.97 1.21 9.52
N ILE A 195 10.27 0.89 9.61
CA ILE A 195 11.15 0.85 8.44
C ILE A 195 11.80 -0.52 8.28
N PHE A 196 11.56 -1.15 7.13
CA PHE A 196 11.99 -2.51 6.79
C PHE A 196 12.92 -2.51 5.57
N PRO A 197 14.26 -2.55 5.76
CA PRO A 197 15.18 -2.80 4.66
C PRO A 197 15.08 -4.26 4.22
N ILE A 198 14.81 -4.48 2.92
CA ILE A 198 14.63 -5.82 2.36
C ILE A 198 15.31 -5.98 0.99
N SER A 199 15.60 -7.21 0.62
CA SER A 199 15.71 -7.62 -0.78
C SER A 199 14.62 -8.64 -1.09
N ALA A 200 13.59 -8.22 -1.82
CA ALA A 200 12.55 -9.15 -2.29
C ALA A 200 13.13 -10.23 -3.22
N LYS A 201 14.26 -9.95 -3.86
CA LYS A 201 14.98 -10.90 -4.72
C LYS A 201 15.64 -12.02 -3.93
N THR A 202 16.39 -11.69 -2.88
CA THR A 202 17.17 -12.66 -2.09
C THR A 202 16.41 -13.21 -0.89
N GLY A 203 15.37 -12.48 -0.42
CA GLY A 203 14.61 -12.80 0.80
C GLY A 203 15.19 -12.15 2.06
N GLU A 204 16.31 -11.42 1.96
CA GLU A 204 16.92 -10.73 3.09
C GLU A 204 15.94 -9.67 3.67
N GLY A 205 15.79 -9.63 4.99
CA GLY A 205 14.96 -8.67 5.72
C GLY A 205 13.44 -8.90 5.60
N VAL A 206 12.97 -9.78 4.70
CA VAL A 206 11.53 -10.04 4.46
C VAL A 206 10.83 -10.56 5.71
N GLU A 207 11.51 -11.35 6.53
CA GLU A 207 10.94 -11.90 7.77
C GLU A 207 10.48 -10.81 8.75
N ALA A 208 11.28 -9.78 8.95
CA ALA A 208 10.91 -8.67 9.85
C ALA A 208 9.64 -7.95 9.37
N TRP A 209 9.54 -7.69 8.06
CA TRP A 209 8.36 -7.12 7.43
C TRP A 209 7.12 -8.01 7.61
N THR A 210 7.24 -9.29 7.28
CA THR A 210 6.10 -10.22 7.35
C THR A 210 5.65 -10.49 8.77
N ASN A 211 6.56 -10.54 9.75
CA ASN A 211 6.22 -10.66 11.17
C ASN A 211 5.47 -9.42 11.68
N TRP A 212 5.89 -8.21 11.26
CA TRP A 212 5.16 -6.99 11.59
C TRP A 212 3.74 -7.02 10.99
N LEU A 213 3.61 -7.36 9.71
CA LEU A 213 2.31 -7.41 9.04
C LEU A 213 1.39 -8.45 9.69
N LYS A 214 1.89 -9.66 9.97
CA LYS A 214 1.14 -10.72 10.67
C LYS A 214 0.65 -10.25 12.05
N LYS A 215 1.47 -9.49 12.77
CA LYS A 215 1.08 -8.89 14.04
C LYS A 215 -0.06 -7.87 13.85
N GLN A 216 0.02 -6.98 12.83
CA GLN A 216 -1.03 -6.00 12.56
C GLN A 216 -2.36 -6.69 12.22
N VAL A 217 -2.33 -7.75 11.40
CA VAL A 217 -3.53 -8.54 11.07
C VAL A 217 -4.16 -9.13 12.32
N ARG A 218 -3.35 -9.77 13.17
CA ARG A 218 -3.84 -10.38 14.41
C ARG A 218 -4.43 -9.33 15.36
N ASP A 219 -3.70 -8.25 15.62
CA ASP A 219 -4.17 -7.19 16.51
C ASP A 219 -5.53 -6.63 16.02
N TRP A 220 -5.72 -6.48 14.71
CA TRP A 220 -6.97 -6.02 14.11
C TRP A 220 -8.13 -7.02 14.26
N THR A 221 -7.87 -8.31 14.12
CA THR A 221 -8.90 -9.36 14.13
C THR A 221 -9.29 -9.80 15.53
N GLU A 222 -8.43 -9.60 16.54
CA GLU A 222 -8.65 -9.98 17.93
C GLU A 222 -9.29 -8.85 18.77
N GLU A 223 -9.13 -7.58 18.37
CA GLU A 223 -9.84 -6.43 18.96
C GLU A 223 -11.33 -6.38 18.56
#